data_faa5bb10f13efa766054932141388b22
#
_entry.id   faa5bb10f13efa766054932141388b22
#
_cell.length_a   1.000
_cell.length_b   1.000
_cell.length_c   1.000
_cell.angle_alpha   90.00
_cell.angle_beta   90.00
_cell.angle_gamma   90.00
#
_symmetry.space_group_name_H-M   'P 1'
#
loop_
_entity.id
_entity.type
_entity.pdbx_description
1 polymer ?
#
loop_
_entity_poly.entity_id
_entity_poly.type
_entity_poly.pdbx_seq_one_letter_code
_entity_poly.pdbx_strand_id
1 'polypeptide(L)'
;IDDVNAYKAYLFSANAPVLYTDNEANIVDVLMRIGSFTRRELAGKTIEELKDLRDDIVKRHKNAVIHEQVAEIKSYALYSEIIDTFNEIIADEYYDAPLMFEYNTWRAMTMLDGGNIKGNFNFDDAGQPLSTAAGNMPDIECDYDDFALSVEVTLQSGQRQYESEGEPVARHYGQLKKKSGKETYCLFIAPTINAATLAHFYGLNHLSIALYGGKSKIIPLELDQFMRLIEN
;
A
#
# COMPACT_ATOMS: atom_id res chain seq x y z
N ILE A 1 23.61 -0.12 -0.44
CA ILE A 1 24.30 0.47 0.74
C ILE A 1 24.22 1.99 0.67
N ASP A 2 24.35 2.56 -0.51
CA ASP A 2 24.33 4.03 -0.69
C ASP A 2 22.96 4.65 -0.42
N ASP A 3 21.87 3.96 -0.73
CA ASP A 3 20.50 4.46 -0.52
C ASP A 3 20.10 4.50 0.95
N VAL A 4 20.51 3.51 1.77
CA VAL A 4 20.25 3.55 3.21
C VAL A 4 20.99 4.71 3.87
N ASN A 5 22.18 5.03 3.42
CA ASN A 5 22.95 6.16 3.93
C ASN A 5 22.39 7.49 3.41
N ALA A 6 21.92 7.55 2.16
CA ALA A 6 21.22 8.69 1.60
C ALA A 6 19.89 8.95 2.32
N TYR A 7 19.11 7.90 2.60
CA TYR A 7 17.87 8.00 3.38
C TYR A 7 18.12 8.44 4.83
N LYS A 8 19.14 7.87 5.49
CA LYS A 8 19.56 8.33 6.82
C LYS A 8 20.06 9.77 6.80
N ALA A 9 20.82 10.17 5.78
CA ALA A 9 21.27 11.55 5.61
C ALA A 9 20.09 12.50 5.38
N TYR A 10 19.05 12.07 4.65
CA TYR A 10 17.81 12.83 4.47
C TYR A 10 17.06 12.97 5.80
N LEU A 11 16.86 11.89 6.56
CA LEU A 11 16.19 11.92 7.87
C LEU A 11 16.92 12.82 8.89
N PHE A 12 18.25 12.93 8.78
CA PHE A 12 19.07 13.78 9.64
C PHE A 12 19.44 15.11 9.00
N SER A 13 18.94 15.43 7.79
CA SER A 13 19.17 16.72 7.16
C SER A 13 18.42 17.83 7.90
N ALA A 14 18.99 19.03 7.89
CA ALA A 14 18.36 20.22 8.50
C ALA A 14 16.98 20.55 7.89
N ASN A 15 16.64 19.95 6.75
CA ASN A 15 15.38 20.16 6.01
C ASN A 15 14.37 19.03 6.24
N ALA A 16 14.77 17.88 6.82
CA ALA A 16 13.81 16.84 7.16
C ALA A 16 12.98 17.31 8.35
N PRO A 17 11.64 17.29 8.26
CA PRO A 17 10.82 17.61 9.41
C PRO A 17 11.01 16.54 10.48
N VAL A 18 11.45 16.93 11.68
CA VAL A 18 11.57 16.04 12.85
C VAL A 18 10.17 15.86 13.42
N LEU A 19 9.32 15.12 12.70
CA LEU A 19 7.89 15.02 12.97
C LEU A 19 7.59 14.20 14.23
N TYR A 20 8.42 13.19 14.52
CA TYR A 20 8.22 12.25 15.63
C TYR A 20 9.31 12.39 16.70
N THR A 21 9.34 13.53 17.33
CA THR A 21 10.26 13.80 18.46
C THR A 21 9.48 13.97 19.75
N ASP A 22 10.07 13.56 20.86
CA ASP A 22 9.53 13.84 22.21
C ASP A 22 10.13 15.11 22.83
N ASN A 23 10.95 15.84 22.09
CA ASN A 23 11.52 17.10 22.52
C ASN A 23 10.49 18.24 22.31
N GLU A 24 10.10 18.91 23.39
CA GLU A 24 9.11 19.97 23.37
C GLU A 24 9.41 21.09 22.35
N ALA A 25 10.66 21.53 22.27
CA ALA A 25 11.06 22.60 21.35
C ALA A 25 10.86 22.17 19.88
N ASN A 26 11.15 20.92 19.57
CA ASN A 26 10.94 20.37 18.23
C ASN A 26 9.46 20.16 17.92
N ILE A 27 8.66 19.73 18.88
CA ILE A 27 7.19 19.62 18.72
C ILE A 27 6.60 21.00 18.43
N VAL A 28 6.96 22.02 19.19
CA VAL A 28 6.53 23.41 18.95
C VAL A 28 6.92 23.90 17.58
N ASP A 29 8.14 23.60 17.12
CA ASP A 29 8.60 23.96 15.78
C ASP A 29 7.77 23.29 14.68
N VAL A 30 7.46 21.98 14.79
CA VAL A 30 6.58 21.26 13.87
C VAL A 30 5.18 21.88 13.85
N LEU A 31 4.59 22.15 15.01
CA LEU A 31 3.28 22.77 15.13
C LEU A 31 3.22 24.16 14.48
N MET A 32 4.28 24.94 14.59
CA MET A 32 4.37 26.25 13.97
C MET A 32 4.53 26.17 12.45
N ARG A 33 5.35 25.23 11.96
CA ARG A 33 5.64 25.09 10.51
C ARG A 33 4.51 24.45 9.73
N ILE A 34 3.99 23.30 10.21
CA ILE A 34 2.99 22.52 9.48
C ILE A 34 1.57 22.88 9.95
N GLY A 35 1.37 23.12 11.25
CA GLY A 35 0.08 23.41 11.84
C GLY A 35 -0.36 24.85 11.79
N SER A 36 0.55 25.76 11.34
CA SER A 36 0.30 27.20 11.32
C SER A 36 -0.06 27.80 12.69
N PHE A 37 0.35 27.14 13.79
CA PHE A 37 0.15 27.68 15.14
C PHE A 37 1.15 28.82 15.42
N THR A 38 0.70 29.78 16.17
CA THR A 38 1.58 30.79 16.77
C THR A 38 2.15 30.28 18.11
N ARG A 39 3.33 30.76 18.48
CA ARG A 39 3.95 30.43 19.78
C ARG A 39 3.01 30.78 20.96
N ARG A 40 2.19 31.83 20.81
CA ARG A 40 1.24 32.26 21.84
C ARG A 40 0.11 31.25 22.06
N GLU A 41 -0.38 30.60 21.00
CA GLU A 41 -1.42 29.57 21.07
C GLU A 41 -0.93 28.28 21.69
N LEU A 42 0.37 28.02 21.60
CA LEU A 42 1.01 26.85 22.18
C LEU A 42 1.48 27.07 23.62
N ALA A 43 1.60 28.33 24.05
CA ALA A 43 2.07 28.67 25.38
C ALA A 43 1.12 28.14 26.47
N GLY A 44 1.68 27.48 27.48
CA GLY A 44 0.94 26.94 28.60
C GLY A 44 0.29 25.58 28.39
N LYS A 45 0.48 24.97 27.21
CA LYS A 45 0.08 23.57 26.97
C LYS A 45 1.08 22.60 27.58
N THR A 46 0.58 21.47 28.06
CA THR A 46 1.43 20.37 28.54
C THR A 46 2.11 19.68 27.34
N ILE A 47 3.16 18.91 27.64
CA ILE A 47 3.87 18.15 26.60
C ILE A 47 2.94 17.10 25.93
N GLU A 48 2.02 16.51 26.68
CA GLU A 48 1.02 15.57 26.16
C GLU A 48 0.06 16.27 25.19
N GLU A 49 -0.48 17.44 25.55
CA GLU A 49 -1.34 18.23 24.67
C GLU A 49 -0.62 18.68 23.38
N LEU A 50 0.67 19.00 23.48
CA LEU A 50 1.49 19.33 22.30
C LEU A 50 1.73 18.11 21.41
N LYS A 51 1.95 16.92 21.99
CA LYS A 51 2.07 15.66 21.25
C LYS A 51 0.79 15.31 20.51
N ASP A 52 -0.35 15.37 21.18
CA ASP A 52 -1.66 15.10 20.57
C ASP A 52 -1.95 16.04 19.39
N LEU A 53 -1.66 17.33 19.55
CA LEU A 53 -1.80 18.31 18.46
C LEU A 53 -0.86 18.00 17.29
N ARG A 54 0.42 17.65 17.57
CA ARG A 54 1.39 17.26 16.55
C ARG A 54 0.86 16.06 15.78
N ASP A 55 0.45 15.00 16.46
CA ASP A 55 0.03 13.75 15.84
C ASP A 55 -1.19 13.96 14.93
N ASP A 56 -2.14 14.79 15.36
CA ASP A 56 -3.30 15.16 14.55
C ASP A 56 -2.90 15.98 13.29
N ILE A 57 -1.96 16.90 13.43
CA ILE A 57 -1.48 17.71 12.30
C ILE A 57 -0.66 16.88 11.32
N VAL A 58 0.27 16.06 11.82
CA VAL A 58 1.06 15.17 10.99
C VAL A 58 0.16 14.21 10.21
N LYS A 59 -0.84 13.65 10.87
CA LYS A 59 -1.85 12.79 10.21
C LYS A 59 -2.62 13.55 9.13
N ARG A 60 -3.04 14.78 9.38
CA ARG A 60 -3.74 15.60 8.37
C ARG A 60 -2.83 15.96 7.20
N HIS A 61 -1.59 16.34 7.48
CA HIS A 61 -0.59 16.63 6.44
C HIS A 61 -0.34 15.42 5.55
N LYS A 62 -0.06 14.27 6.15
CA LYS A 62 0.13 13.01 5.44
C LYS A 62 -1.06 12.64 4.56
N ASN A 63 -2.28 12.77 5.09
CA ASN A 63 -3.50 12.52 4.32
C ASN A 63 -3.64 13.49 3.14
N ALA A 64 -3.27 14.76 3.30
CA ALA A 64 -3.29 15.73 2.22
C ALA A 64 -2.28 15.38 1.11
N VAL A 65 -1.06 15.00 1.47
CA VAL A 65 -0.03 14.55 0.52
C VAL A 65 -0.51 13.33 -0.28
N ILE A 66 -1.04 12.32 0.40
CA ILE A 66 -1.58 11.12 -0.26
C ILE A 66 -2.76 11.49 -1.18
N HIS A 67 -3.62 12.40 -0.75
CA HIS A 67 -4.75 12.84 -1.57
C HIS A 67 -4.30 13.55 -2.86
N GLU A 68 -3.27 14.39 -2.78
CA GLU A 68 -2.67 15.06 -3.96
C GLU A 68 -2.05 14.02 -4.91
N GLN A 69 -1.30 13.04 -4.39
CA GLN A 69 -0.77 11.93 -5.19
C GLN A 69 -1.86 11.11 -5.88
N VAL A 70 -2.93 10.77 -5.16
CA VAL A 70 -4.09 10.06 -5.75
C VAL A 70 -4.71 10.87 -6.88
N ALA A 71 -4.84 12.19 -6.73
CA ALA A 71 -5.38 13.05 -7.79
C ALA A 71 -4.47 13.08 -9.04
N GLU A 72 -3.16 13.12 -8.84
CA GLU A 72 -2.18 13.05 -9.92
C GLU A 72 -2.22 11.69 -10.63
N ILE A 73 -2.24 10.58 -9.89
CA ILE A 73 -2.36 9.22 -10.44
C ILE A 73 -3.63 9.10 -11.29
N LYS A 74 -4.77 9.57 -10.79
CA LYS A 74 -6.06 9.54 -11.51
C LYS A 74 -6.10 10.41 -12.76
N SER A 75 -5.18 11.36 -12.91
CA SER A 75 -5.06 12.17 -14.11
C SER A 75 -4.40 11.44 -15.30
N TYR A 76 -3.95 10.21 -15.10
CA TYR A 76 -3.16 9.42 -16.04
C TYR A 76 -1.78 10.00 -16.41
N ALA A 77 -1.35 11.09 -15.75
CA ALA A 77 -0.05 11.70 -16.02
C ALA A 77 1.13 10.78 -15.73
N LEU A 78 0.95 9.85 -14.79
CA LEU A 78 1.99 8.91 -14.35
C LEU A 78 1.94 7.54 -15.04
N TYR A 79 1.13 7.37 -16.10
CA TYR A 79 0.96 6.07 -16.77
C TYR A 79 2.28 5.43 -17.19
N SER A 80 3.10 6.17 -17.96
CA SER A 80 4.39 5.64 -18.45
C SER A 80 5.34 5.30 -17.30
N GLU A 81 5.39 6.15 -16.27
CA GLU A 81 6.22 5.90 -15.08
C GLU A 81 5.78 4.63 -14.33
N ILE A 82 4.46 4.40 -14.19
CA ILE A 82 3.93 3.19 -13.55
C ILE A 82 4.34 1.94 -14.32
N ILE A 83 4.27 1.97 -15.66
CA ILE A 83 4.69 0.83 -16.49
C ILE A 83 6.20 0.61 -16.41
N ASP A 84 7.00 1.68 -16.50
CA ASP A 84 8.46 1.59 -16.40
C ASP A 84 8.88 1.08 -15.02
N THR A 85 8.23 1.53 -13.95
CA THR A 85 8.48 1.03 -12.59
C THR A 85 8.25 -0.48 -12.45
N PHE A 86 7.24 -1.08 -13.10
CA PHE A 86 7.08 -2.54 -13.10
C PHE A 86 8.27 -3.25 -13.76
N ASN A 87 8.78 -2.71 -14.86
CA ASN A 87 9.95 -3.28 -15.54
C ASN A 87 11.22 -3.16 -14.66
N GLU A 88 11.42 -2.04 -13.99
CA GLU A 88 12.53 -1.80 -13.06
C GLU A 88 12.47 -2.74 -11.83
N ILE A 89 11.26 -3.00 -11.29
CA ILE A 89 11.06 -3.98 -10.20
C ILE A 89 11.50 -5.39 -10.64
N ILE A 90 11.12 -5.81 -11.84
CA ILE A 90 11.52 -7.12 -12.38
C ILE A 90 13.02 -7.17 -12.68
N ALA A 91 13.63 -6.06 -13.05
CA ALA A 91 15.07 -5.94 -13.25
C ALA A 91 15.86 -5.88 -11.92
N ASP A 92 15.18 -5.95 -10.75
CA ASP A 92 15.79 -5.88 -9.40
C ASP A 92 16.56 -4.57 -9.15
N GLU A 93 16.02 -3.45 -9.68
CA GLU A 93 16.64 -2.13 -9.54
C GLU A 93 16.27 -1.41 -8.23
N TYR A 94 15.34 -1.97 -7.44
CA TYR A 94 14.91 -1.40 -6.17
C TYR A 94 15.49 -2.14 -4.97
N TYR A 95 15.91 -1.41 -3.94
CA TYR A 95 16.40 -1.96 -2.68
C TYR A 95 15.33 -2.82 -1.97
N ASP A 96 14.06 -2.37 -1.99
CA ASP A 96 12.91 -3.12 -1.46
C ASP A 96 11.90 -3.33 -2.60
N ALA A 97 12.23 -4.25 -3.50
CA ALA A 97 11.41 -4.57 -4.65
C ALA A 97 10.00 -5.08 -4.25
N PRO A 98 9.81 -5.90 -3.19
CA PRO A 98 8.48 -6.28 -2.72
C PRO A 98 7.61 -5.08 -2.32
N LEU A 99 8.14 -4.14 -1.54
CA LEU A 99 7.43 -2.92 -1.16
C LEU A 99 7.07 -2.06 -2.37
N MET A 100 8.01 -1.90 -3.29
CA MET A 100 7.77 -1.16 -4.53
C MET A 100 6.73 -1.84 -5.41
N PHE A 101 6.64 -3.17 -5.38
CA PHE A 101 5.63 -3.91 -6.12
C PHE A 101 4.22 -3.69 -5.55
N GLU A 102 4.04 -3.75 -4.23
CA GLU A 102 2.78 -3.38 -3.57
C GLU A 102 2.38 -1.94 -3.89
N TYR A 103 3.30 -0.99 -3.72
CA TYR A 103 3.07 0.43 -3.97
C TYR A 103 2.71 0.73 -5.43
N ASN A 104 3.48 0.21 -6.38
CA ASN A 104 3.23 0.46 -7.80
C ASN A 104 1.94 -0.20 -8.30
N THR A 105 1.58 -1.37 -7.76
CA THR A 105 0.29 -2.00 -8.03
C THR A 105 -0.87 -1.17 -7.46
N TRP A 106 -0.71 -0.58 -6.27
CA TRP A 106 -1.67 0.37 -5.74
C TRP A 106 -1.82 1.61 -6.65
N ARG A 107 -0.71 2.14 -7.17
CA ARG A 107 -0.75 3.26 -8.14
C ARG A 107 -1.54 2.87 -9.40
N ALA A 108 -1.27 1.70 -9.96
CA ALA A 108 -1.97 1.19 -11.13
C ALA A 108 -3.48 1.00 -10.87
N MET A 109 -3.85 0.37 -9.76
CA MET A 109 -5.25 0.19 -9.38
C MET A 109 -5.95 1.54 -9.11
N THR A 110 -5.25 2.50 -8.51
CA THR A 110 -5.76 3.86 -8.27
C THR A 110 -5.98 4.61 -9.59
N MET A 111 -5.10 4.40 -10.57
CA MET A 111 -5.22 4.99 -11.91
C MET A 111 -6.42 4.45 -12.67
N LEU A 112 -6.71 3.16 -12.56
CA LEU A 112 -7.91 2.54 -13.14
C LEU A 112 -9.21 3.09 -12.54
N ASP A 113 -9.13 3.63 -11.33
CA ASP A 113 -10.23 4.29 -10.59
C ASP A 113 -11.51 3.45 -10.43
N GLY A 114 -12.65 4.12 -10.27
CA GLY A 114 -13.97 3.50 -10.17
C GLY A 114 -14.35 3.06 -8.75
N GLY A 115 -13.47 3.16 -7.77
CA GLY A 115 -13.71 2.75 -6.40
C GLY A 115 -12.85 3.46 -5.36
N ASN A 116 -12.99 3.07 -4.11
CA ASN A 116 -12.09 3.47 -3.03
C ASN A 116 -10.93 2.46 -2.95
N ILE A 117 -9.76 2.85 -3.45
CA ILE A 117 -8.56 2.00 -3.55
C ILE A 117 -7.63 2.32 -2.39
N LYS A 118 -7.44 1.35 -1.51
CA LYS A 118 -6.63 1.49 -0.29
C LYS A 118 -5.46 0.52 -0.31
N GLY A 119 -4.24 1.04 -0.35
CA GLY A 119 -3.03 0.27 -0.01
C GLY A 119 -2.95 0.04 1.50
N ASN A 120 -2.58 -1.16 1.93
CA ASN A 120 -2.41 -1.49 3.34
C ASN A 120 -0.95 -1.40 3.80
N PHE A 121 -0.04 -1.04 2.92
CA PHE A 121 1.32 -0.64 3.26
C PHE A 121 1.34 0.74 3.94
N ASN A 122 2.43 1.05 4.63
CA ASN A 122 2.58 2.34 5.29
C ASN A 122 3.27 3.34 4.39
N PHE A 123 2.84 4.61 4.50
CA PHE A 123 3.51 5.74 3.88
C PHE A 123 4.37 6.50 4.89
N ASP A 124 5.43 7.12 4.43
CA ASP A 124 6.13 8.16 5.17
C ASP A 124 5.38 9.52 5.07
N ASP A 125 5.98 10.57 5.63
CA ASP A 125 5.35 11.89 5.65
C ASP A 125 5.40 12.62 4.30
N ALA A 126 6.20 12.12 3.36
CA ALA A 126 6.28 12.60 1.98
C ALA A 126 5.37 11.78 1.03
N GLY A 127 4.61 10.83 1.56
CA GLY A 127 3.73 9.95 0.77
C GLY A 127 4.48 8.85 0.03
N GLN A 128 5.73 8.56 0.43
CA GLN A 128 6.47 7.43 -0.15
C GLN A 128 6.20 6.15 0.65
N PRO A 129 6.28 4.97 0.02
CA PRO A 129 6.08 3.72 0.71
C PRO A 129 7.19 3.48 1.75
N LEU A 130 6.80 3.11 2.97
CA LEU A 130 7.70 2.94 4.11
C LEU A 130 7.87 1.48 4.53
N SER A 131 6.81 0.69 4.49
CA SER A 131 6.82 -0.74 4.81
C SER A 131 5.63 -1.43 4.18
N THR A 132 5.79 -2.70 3.85
CA THR A 132 4.74 -3.56 3.29
C THR A 132 3.50 -3.66 4.17
N ALA A 133 2.42 -4.19 3.64
CA ALA A 133 1.18 -4.44 4.36
C ALA A 133 1.45 -5.27 5.63
N ALA A 134 0.73 -4.95 6.70
CA ALA A 134 0.78 -5.76 7.91
C ALA A 134 0.16 -7.14 7.65
N GLY A 135 0.71 -8.19 8.27
CA GLY A 135 0.15 -9.53 8.16
C GLY A 135 -1.35 -9.58 8.51
N ASN A 136 -2.06 -10.52 7.91
CA ASN A 136 -3.51 -10.73 8.04
C ASN A 136 -4.43 -9.72 7.33
N MET A 137 -3.92 -8.99 6.36
CA MET A 137 -4.73 -8.16 5.47
C MET A 137 -4.16 -8.23 4.04
N PRO A 138 -4.97 -8.02 3.00
CA PRO A 138 -4.46 -7.98 1.64
C PRO A 138 -3.54 -6.78 1.44
N ASP A 139 -2.70 -6.82 0.42
CA ASP A 139 -1.82 -5.70 0.09
C ASP A 139 -2.62 -4.47 -0.31
N ILE A 140 -3.71 -4.68 -1.09
CA ILE A 140 -4.60 -3.61 -1.52
C ILE A 140 -6.06 -4.06 -1.37
N GLU A 141 -6.89 -3.20 -0.80
CA GLU A 141 -8.34 -3.34 -0.77
C GLU A 141 -8.97 -2.33 -1.73
N CYS A 142 -9.81 -2.81 -2.64
CA CYS A 142 -10.57 -1.97 -3.55
C CYS A 142 -12.06 -2.15 -3.24
N ASP A 143 -12.74 -1.06 -2.87
CA ASP A 143 -14.16 -1.06 -2.56
C ASP A 143 -14.92 -0.32 -3.66
N TYR A 144 -15.65 -1.09 -4.47
CA TYR A 144 -16.52 -0.59 -5.52
C TYR A 144 -17.98 -0.63 -5.06
N ASP A 145 -18.89 0.01 -5.79
CA ASP A 145 -20.30 0.08 -5.39
C ASP A 145 -20.93 -1.31 -5.21
N ASP A 146 -20.73 -2.20 -6.20
CA ASP A 146 -21.38 -3.51 -6.26
C ASP A 146 -20.52 -4.67 -5.77
N PHE A 147 -19.21 -4.50 -5.68
CA PHE A 147 -18.27 -5.56 -5.29
C PHE A 147 -17.06 -5.03 -4.53
N ALA A 148 -16.35 -5.95 -3.87
CA ALA A 148 -15.06 -5.70 -3.27
C ALA A 148 -13.98 -6.54 -3.97
N LEU A 149 -12.77 -6.01 -4.03
CA LEU A 149 -11.63 -6.69 -4.64
C LEU A 149 -10.43 -6.60 -3.70
N SER A 150 -9.83 -7.74 -3.34
CA SER A 150 -8.47 -7.76 -2.79
C SER A 150 -7.47 -7.89 -3.93
N VAL A 151 -6.34 -7.21 -3.80
CA VAL A 151 -5.19 -7.41 -4.68
C VAL A 151 -4.02 -7.85 -3.82
N GLU A 152 -3.42 -8.95 -4.21
CA GLU A 152 -2.27 -9.56 -3.55
C GLU A 152 -1.14 -9.65 -4.57
N VAL A 153 0.05 -9.22 -4.20
CA VAL A 153 1.20 -9.21 -5.09
C VAL A 153 2.38 -9.93 -4.47
N THR A 154 3.15 -10.64 -5.28
CA THR A 154 4.34 -11.30 -4.79
C THR A 154 5.42 -11.41 -5.86
N LEU A 155 6.67 -11.23 -5.48
CA LEU A 155 7.84 -11.56 -6.30
C LEU A 155 8.32 -13.00 -6.08
N GLN A 156 7.68 -13.74 -5.16
CA GLN A 156 8.00 -15.15 -4.96
C GLN A 156 7.72 -15.97 -6.21
N SER A 157 8.55 -16.95 -6.45
CA SER A 157 8.44 -17.85 -7.60
C SER A 157 8.61 -19.31 -7.19
N GLY A 158 8.30 -20.23 -8.11
CA GLY A 158 8.45 -21.66 -7.88
C GLY A 158 7.62 -22.16 -6.69
N GLN A 159 8.12 -23.18 -5.99
CA GLN A 159 7.44 -23.83 -4.87
C GLN A 159 7.18 -22.85 -3.70
N ARG A 160 8.07 -21.89 -3.46
CA ARG A 160 7.92 -20.90 -2.39
C ARG A 160 6.67 -20.05 -2.57
N GLN A 161 6.30 -19.70 -3.80
CA GLN A 161 5.08 -18.95 -4.07
C GLN A 161 3.84 -19.70 -3.56
N TYR A 162 3.75 -21.00 -3.81
CA TYR A 162 2.66 -21.82 -3.28
C TYR A 162 2.67 -21.89 -1.75
N GLU A 163 3.83 -22.10 -1.15
CA GLU A 163 3.98 -22.26 0.30
C GLU A 163 3.68 -20.98 1.08
N SER A 164 4.10 -19.81 0.55
CA SER A 164 3.92 -18.53 1.22
C SER A 164 2.56 -17.88 0.94
N GLU A 165 2.00 -18.06 -0.27
CA GLU A 165 0.82 -17.30 -0.70
C GLU A 165 -0.48 -18.12 -0.71
N GLY A 166 -0.41 -19.44 -0.81
CA GLY A 166 -1.58 -20.29 -1.02
C GLY A 166 -2.68 -20.07 0.03
N GLU A 167 -2.36 -20.17 1.31
CA GLU A 167 -3.30 -19.98 2.42
C GLU A 167 -3.55 -18.49 2.71
N PRO A 168 -2.53 -17.63 2.85
CA PRO A 168 -2.74 -16.22 3.17
C PRO A 168 -3.68 -15.49 2.21
N VAL A 169 -3.50 -15.64 0.90
CA VAL A 169 -4.38 -15.04 -0.12
C VAL A 169 -5.84 -15.48 0.06
N ALA A 170 -6.07 -16.77 0.26
CA ALA A 170 -7.42 -17.29 0.48
C ALA A 170 -8.05 -16.75 1.77
N ARG A 171 -7.26 -16.61 2.83
CA ARG A 171 -7.70 -16.08 4.11
C ARG A 171 -8.02 -14.59 4.02
N HIS A 172 -7.19 -13.78 3.37
CA HIS A 172 -7.43 -12.36 3.16
C HIS A 172 -8.70 -12.12 2.31
N TYR A 173 -8.86 -12.90 1.22
CA TYR A 173 -10.10 -12.93 0.44
C TYR A 173 -11.32 -13.19 1.31
N GLY A 174 -11.30 -14.26 2.14
CA GLY A 174 -12.41 -14.62 3.01
C GLY A 174 -12.73 -13.55 4.07
N GLN A 175 -11.71 -12.90 4.60
CA GLN A 175 -11.86 -11.78 5.55
C GLN A 175 -12.49 -10.56 4.88
N LEU A 176 -12.02 -10.17 3.68
CA LEU A 176 -12.59 -9.07 2.93
C LEU A 176 -14.05 -9.35 2.56
N LYS A 177 -14.36 -10.55 2.09
CA LYS A 177 -15.72 -10.98 1.78
C LYS A 177 -16.67 -10.85 2.97
N LYS A 178 -16.21 -11.27 4.15
CA LYS A 178 -16.98 -11.13 5.39
C LYS A 178 -17.13 -9.68 5.84
N LYS A 179 -16.09 -8.86 5.69
CA LYS A 179 -16.05 -7.46 6.07
C LYS A 179 -16.95 -6.60 5.17
N SER A 180 -16.86 -6.78 3.87
CA SER A 180 -17.60 -5.97 2.89
C SER A 180 -19.07 -6.34 2.80
N GLY A 181 -19.41 -7.62 3.00
CA GLY A 181 -20.76 -8.16 2.75
C GLY A 181 -21.18 -8.12 1.28
N LYS A 182 -20.27 -7.78 0.37
CA LYS A 182 -20.46 -7.65 -1.07
C LYS A 182 -19.98 -8.90 -1.81
N GLU A 183 -20.32 -8.99 -3.10
CA GLU A 183 -19.62 -9.89 -4.00
C GLU A 183 -18.13 -9.54 -3.97
N THR A 184 -17.28 -10.56 -3.81
CA THR A 184 -15.85 -10.31 -3.58
C THR A 184 -15.01 -11.12 -4.55
N TYR A 185 -13.95 -10.50 -5.05
CA TYR A 185 -12.95 -11.07 -5.93
C TYR A 185 -11.56 -10.87 -5.34
N CYS A 186 -10.59 -11.61 -5.86
CA CYS A 186 -9.17 -11.41 -5.55
C CYS A 186 -8.38 -11.45 -6.85
N LEU A 187 -7.53 -10.44 -7.08
CA LEU A 187 -6.44 -10.53 -8.05
C LEU A 187 -5.18 -10.97 -7.32
N PHE A 188 -4.55 -12.01 -7.81
CA PHE A 188 -3.23 -12.43 -7.36
C PHE A 188 -2.24 -12.18 -8.50
N ILE A 189 -1.29 -11.28 -8.28
CA ILE A 189 -0.37 -10.79 -9.32
C ILE A 189 1.06 -11.20 -8.97
N ALA A 190 1.75 -11.83 -9.91
CA ALA A 190 3.15 -12.19 -9.77
C ALA A 190 3.84 -12.13 -11.13
N PRO A 191 5.18 -12.02 -11.19
CA PRO A 191 5.91 -12.08 -12.46
C PRO A 191 5.60 -13.35 -13.26
N THR A 192 5.49 -14.48 -12.55
CA THR A 192 5.07 -15.78 -13.10
C THR A 192 4.22 -16.54 -12.08
N ILE A 193 3.24 -17.30 -12.54
CA ILE A 193 2.38 -18.10 -11.68
C ILE A 193 2.85 -19.56 -11.64
N ASN A 194 3.21 -20.05 -10.45
CA ASN A 194 3.58 -21.45 -10.27
C ASN A 194 2.37 -22.38 -10.48
N ALA A 195 2.59 -23.51 -11.14
CA ALA A 195 1.51 -24.47 -11.43
C ALA A 195 0.80 -25.00 -10.16
N ALA A 196 1.51 -25.19 -9.04
CA ALA A 196 0.89 -25.62 -7.79
C ALA A 196 0.01 -24.50 -7.19
N THR A 197 0.44 -23.24 -7.26
CA THR A 197 -0.36 -22.08 -6.87
C THR A 197 -1.62 -21.97 -7.71
N LEU A 198 -1.50 -22.11 -9.03
CA LEU A 198 -2.63 -22.09 -9.95
C LEU A 198 -3.63 -23.23 -9.65
N ALA A 199 -3.13 -24.45 -9.46
CA ALA A 199 -3.98 -25.61 -9.14
C ALA A 199 -4.69 -25.44 -7.79
N HIS A 200 -4.01 -24.85 -6.78
CA HIS A 200 -4.59 -24.55 -5.48
C HIS A 200 -5.75 -23.55 -5.60
N PHE A 201 -5.53 -22.41 -6.24
CA PHE A 201 -6.58 -21.38 -6.42
C PHE A 201 -7.73 -21.89 -7.28
N TYR A 202 -7.44 -22.69 -8.30
CA TYR A 202 -8.50 -23.38 -9.06
C TYR A 202 -9.36 -24.28 -8.13
N GLY A 203 -8.74 -25.06 -7.26
CA GLY A 203 -9.44 -25.86 -6.27
C GLY A 203 -10.33 -25.03 -5.35
N LEU A 204 -9.80 -23.93 -4.80
CA LEU A 204 -10.54 -23.00 -3.92
C LEU A 204 -11.74 -22.34 -4.62
N ASN A 205 -11.62 -22.04 -5.91
CA ASN A 205 -12.70 -21.44 -6.70
C ASN A 205 -13.84 -22.45 -6.96
N HIS A 206 -13.59 -23.76 -6.89
CA HIS A 206 -14.58 -24.81 -7.18
C HIS A 206 -15.10 -25.49 -5.92
N LEU A 207 -14.31 -25.54 -4.85
CA LEU A 207 -14.69 -26.18 -3.59
C LEU A 207 -15.22 -25.15 -2.60
N SER A 208 -16.31 -25.51 -1.91
CA SER A 208 -16.86 -24.64 -0.86
C SER A 208 -16.13 -24.90 0.46
N ILE A 209 -15.36 -23.94 0.92
CA ILE A 209 -14.58 -24.01 2.16
C ILE A 209 -15.10 -22.95 3.12
N ALA A 210 -15.74 -23.39 4.21
CA ALA A 210 -16.39 -22.48 5.17
C ALA A 210 -15.41 -21.43 5.77
N LEU A 211 -14.14 -21.83 5.96
CA LEU A 211 -13.08 -20.94 6.50
C LEU A 211 -12.90 -19.68 5.64
N TYR A 212 -13.03 -19.80 4.31
CA TYR A 212 -12.87 -18.71 3.34
C TYR A 212 -14.22 -18.12 2.86
N GLY A 213 -15.31 -18.43 3.56
CA GLY A 213 -16.64 -17.91 3.20
C GLY A 213 -17.29 -18.61 2.01
N GLY A 214 -16.96 -19.88 1.77
CA GLY A 214 -17.48 -20.70 0.69
C GLY A 214 -16.50 -20.85 -0.47
N LYS A 215 -16.99 -20.79 -1.70
CA LYS A 215 -16.14 -20.75 -2.90
C LYS A 215 -15.44 -19.42 -3.00
N SER A 216 -14.16 -19.47 -3.32
CA SER A 216 -13.37 -18.27 -3.61
C SER A 216 -13.54 -17.81 -5.06
N LYS A 217 -13.10 -16.59 -5.35
CA LYS A 217 -13.01 -16.02 -6.70
C LYS A 217 -11.63 -15.38 -6.87
N ILE A 218 -10.59 -16.20 -6.81
CA ILE A 218 -9.20 -15.76 -6.94
C ILE A 218 -8.81 -15.87 -8.41
N ILE A 219 -8.34 -14.78 -8.98
CA ILE A 219 -7.94 -14.64 -10.38
C ILE A 219 -6.43 -14.41 -10.40
N PRO A 220 -5.62 -15.46 -10.67
CA PRO A 220 -4.19 -15.29 -10.84
C PRO A 220 -3.88 -14.63 -12.18
N LEU A 221 -3.03 -13.61 -12.15
CA LEU A 221 -2.53 -12.90 -13.32
C LEU A 221 -1.00 -12.85 -13.28
N GLU A 222 -0.36 -13.19 -14.39
CA GLU A 222 1.03 -12.81 -14.56
C GLU A 222 1.15 -11.31 -14.76
N LEU A 223 2.27 -10.71 -14.35
CA LEU A 223 2.45 -9.26 -14.41
C LEU A 223 2.24 -8.70 -15.82
N ASP A 224 2.68 -9.40 -16.86
CA ASP A 224 2.43 -9.02 -18.26
C ASP A 224 0.95 -8.96 -18.61
N GLN A 225 0.14 -9.84 -17.99
CA GLN A 225 -1.30 -9.83 -18.19
C GLN A 225 -1.94 -8.66 -17.46
N PHE A 226 -1.45 -8.33 -16.26
CA PHE A 226 -1.91 -7.18 -15.51
C PHE A 226 -1.53 -5.87 -16.21
N MET A 227 -0.30 -5.72 -16.70
CA MET A 227 0.10 -4.53 -17.47
C MET A 227 -0.78 -4.34 -18.71
N ARG A 228 -1.08 -5.42 -19.46
CA ARG A 228 -2.03 -5.34 -20.59
C ARG A 228 -3.45 -4.96 -20.18
N LEU A 229 -3.88 -5.29 -18.95
CA LEU A 229 -5.17 -4.85 -18.42
C LEU A 229 -5.18 -3.34 -18.17
N ILE A 230 -4.06 -2.78 -17.72
CA ILE A 230 -3.91 -1.33 -17.48
C ILE A 230 -3.86 -0.54 -18.80
N GLU A 231 -3.31 -1.12 -19.87
CA GLU A 231 -3.18 -0.48 -21.19
C GLU A 231 -4.52 -0.30 -21.92
N ASN A 232 -5.57 -1.07 -21.59
CA ASN A 232 -6.86 -1.08 -22.26
C ASN A 232 -7.93 -0.28 -21.54
#